data_8d540d1da3dcd2e460a1f4d8fc648b79
#
_entry.id   8d540d1da3dcd2e460a1f4d8fc648b79
#
_cell.length_a   1.000
_cell.length_b   1.000
_cell.length_c   1.000
_cell.angle_alpha   90.00
_cell.angle_beta   90.00
_cell.angle_gamma   90.00
#
_symmetry.space_group_name_H-M   'P 1'
#
loop_
_entity.id
_entity.type
_entity.pdbx_description
1 polymer ?
#
loop_
_entity_poly.entity_id
_entity_poly.type
_entity_poly.pdbx_seq_one_letter_code
_entity_poly.pdbx_strand_id
1 'polypeptide(L)'
;GHSPLDSLTDSQLTALFEKQYGKDKGALMLKTARARRIPDTPRNVVADMRSEADFIRPAFTFADSQIAWKQPQTYFYHFDWQSPLPELGAGHCLDLPFLFGNPGEWAAAPMLQGANQRELEALTERFQQAL
;
A
#
# COMPACT_ATOMS: atom_id res chain seq x y z
N GLY A 1 -1.78 -19.64 3.92
CA GLY A 1 -3.25 -19.66 3.94
C GLY A 1 -3.80 -18.75 2.86
N HIS A 2 -4.77 -19.22 2.08
CA HIS A 2 -5.41 -18.38 1.06
C HIS A 2 -6.15 -17.23 1.74
N SER A 3 -5.94 -16.00 1.25
CA SER A 3 -6.74 -14.85 1.64
C SER A 3 -8.15 -14.97 1.04
N PRO A 4 -9.21 -14.56 1.75
CA PRO A 4 -10.56 -14.46 1.16
C PRO A 4 -10.60 -13.60 -0.12
N LEU A 5 -9.61 -12.73 -0.31
CA LEU A 5 -9.49 -11.90 -1.51
C LEU A 5 -8.99 -12.69 -2.73
N ASP A 6 -8.34 -13.84 -2.54
CA ASP A 6 -7.81 -14.66 -3.64
C ASP A 6 -8.92 -15.30 -4.49
N SER A 7 -10.11 -15.46 -3.90
CA SER A 7 -11.30 -16.00 -4.56
C SER A 7 -12.28 -14.94 -5.07
N LEU A 8 -11.90 -13.66 -4.99
CA LEU A 8 -12.78 -12.56 -5.39
C LEU A 8 -13.00 -12.55 -6.90
N THR A 9 -14.27 -12.57 -7.31
CA THR A 9 -14.67 -12.51 -8.71
C THR A 9 -14.88 -11.08 -9.20
N ASP A 10 -14.89 -10.88 -10.52
CA ASP A 10 -15.19 -9.57 -11.13
C ASP A 10 -16.58 -9.06 -10.77
N SER A 11 -17.56 -9.95 -10.67
CA SER A 11 -18.92 -9.60 -10.24
C SER A 11 -18.96 -9.07 -8.80
N GLN A 12 -18.23 -9.72 -7.91
CA GLN A 12 -18.12 -9.28 -6.51
C GLN A 12 -17.35 -7.96 -6.39
N LEU A 13 -16.29 -7.78 -7.18
CA LEU A 13 -15.56 -6.52 -7.25
C LEU A 13 -16.47 -5.38 -7.69
N THR A 14 -17.25 -5.58 -8.76
CA THR A 14 -18.23 -4.60 -9.24
C THR A 14 -19.22 -4.22 -8.16
N ALA A 15 -19.80 -5.22 -7.48
CA ALA A 15 -20.75 -5.00 -6.39
C ALA A 15 -20.13 -4.21 -5.21
N LEU A 16 -18.85 -4.43 -4.90
CA LEU A 16 -18.12 -3.68 -3.87
C LEU A 16 -18.01 -2.19 -4.25
N PHE A 17 -17.63 -1.90 -5.49
CA PHE A 17 -17.51 -0.52 -5.95
C PHE A 17 -18.87 0.18 -6.02
N GLU A 18 -19.92 -0.50 -6.48
CA GLU A 18 -21.28 0.02 -6.49
C GLU A 18 -21.79 0.31 -5.07
N LYS A 19 -21.52 -0.58 -4.13
CA LYS A 19 -21.86 -0.38 -2.72
C LYS A 19 -21.16 0.82 -2.09
N GLN A 20 -19.87 1.00 -2.42
CA GLN A 20 -19.04 2.05 -1.84
C GLN A 20 -19.33 3.44 -2.42
N TYR A 21 -19.58 3.53 -3.71
CA TYR A 21 -19.63 4.80 -4.45
C TYR A 21 -20.97 5.08 -5.14
N GLY A 22 -21.93 4.15 -5.10
CA GLY A 22 -23.15 4.18 -5.92
C GLY A 22 -22.89 3.64 -7.34
N LYS A 23 -23.97 3.27 -8.04
CA LYS A 23 -23.91 2.53 -9.31
C LYS A 23 -23.05 3.21 -10.37
N ASP A 24 -23.40 4.45 -10.72
CA ASP A 24 -22.74 5.15 -11.86
C ASP A 24 -21.31 5.54 -11.51
N LYS A 25 -21.10 6.12 -10.31
CA LYS A 25 -19.79 6.51 -9.84
C LYS A 25 -18.90 5.28 -9.57
N GLY A 26 -19.48 4.20 -9.05
CA GLY A 26 -18.79 2.94 -8.82
C GLY A 26 -18.22 2.34 -10.10
N ALA A 27 -18.99 2.32 -11.17
CA ALA A 27 -18.53 1.84 -12.47
C ALA A 27 -17.35 2.67 -13.01
N LEU A 28 -17.42 4.00 -12.90
CA LEU A 28 -16.33 4.88 -13.31
C LEU A 28 -15.07 4.69 -12.46
N MET A 29 -15.24 4.60 -11.15
CA MET A 29 -14.13 4.38 -10.21
C MET A 29 -13.46 3.03 -10.45
N LEU A 30 -14.23 1.96 -10.68
CA LEU A 30 -13.69 0.64 -11.00
C LEU A 30 -12.89 0.66 -12.31
N LYS A 31 -13.44 1.28 -13.36
CA LYS A 31 -12.72 1.44 -14.63
C LYS A 31 -11.39 2.17 -14.44
N THR A 32 -11.39 3.23 -13.66
CA THR A 32 -10.18 4.02 -13.36
C THR A 32 -9.16 3.22 -12.56
N ALA A 33 -9.61 2.49 -11.53
CA ALA A 33 -8.76 1.66 -10.70
C ALA A 33 -8.06 0.56 -11.53
N ARG A 34 -8.81 -0.14 -12.38
CA ARG A 34 -8.25 -1.14 -13.29
C ARG A 34 -7.21 -0.56 -14.24
N ALA A 35 -7.46 0.62 -14.81
CA ALA A 35 -6.54 1.26 -15.74
C ALA A 35 -5.19 1.66 -15.11
N ARG A 36 -5.14 1.77 -13.79
CA ARG A 36 -3.93 2.17 -13.04
C ARG A 36 -3.17 1.01 -12.42
N ARG A 37 -3.73 -0.20 -12.44
CA ARG A 37 -3.15 -1.37 -11.76
C ARG A 37 -2.77 -2.47 -12.73
N ILE A 38 -1.53 -2.98 -12.63
CA ILE A 38 -1.04 -4.11 -13.39
C ILE A 38 -0.40 -5.12 -12.43
N PRO A 39 -0.88 -6.37 -12.39
CA PRO A 39 -2.13 -6.87 -13.01
C PRO A 39 -3.37 -6.32 -12.29
N ASP A 40 -4.43 -6.08 -13.03
CA ASP A 40 -5.70 -5.52 -12.56
C ASP A 40 -6.67 -6.57 -12.00
N THR A 41 -6.12 -7.58 -11.35
CA THR A 41 -6.93 -8.63 -10.71
C THR A 41 -7.89 -8.06 -9.67
N PRO A 42 -9.07 -8.69 -9.44
CA PRO A 42 -10.01 -8.23 -8.42
C PRO A 42 -9.36 -8.03 -7.05
N ARG A 43 -8.47 -8.94 -6.64
CA ARG A 43 -7.69 -8.85 -5.41
C ARG A 43 -6.89 -7.55 -5.33
N ASN A 44 -6.10 -7.26 -6.39
CA ASN A 44 -5.22 -6.10 -6.40
C ASN A 44 -6.01 -4.79 -6.39
N VAL A 45 -7.09 -4.73 -7.17
CA VAL A 45 -7.95 -3.55 -7.22
C VAL A 45 -8.64 -3.28 -5.87
N VAL A 46 -9.08 -4.34 -5.16
CA VAL A 46 -9.63 -4.18 -3.79
C VAL A 46 -8.56 -3.79 -2.80
N ALA A 47 -7.35 -4.34 -2.91
CA ALA A 47 -6.23 -3.95 -2.05
C ALA A 47 -5.92 -2.45 -2.20
N ASP A 48 -5.84 -1.94 -3.43
CA ASP A 48 -5.62 -0.51 -3.69
C ASP A 48 -6.77 0.36 -3.16
N MET A 49 -8.02 -0.06 -3.36
CA MET A 49 -9.20 0.65 -2.83
C MET A 49 -9.16 0.74 -1.29
N ARG A 50 -8.79 -0.34 -0.61
CA ARG A 50 -8.66 -0.36 0.86
C ARG A 50 -7.48 0.48 1.33
N SER A 51 -6.33 0.36 0.69
CA SER A 51 -5.15 1.17 1.00
C SER A 51 -5.46 2.66 0.91
N GLU A 52 -6.19 3.07 -0.13
CA GLU A 52 -6.65 4.44 -0.29
C GLU A 52 -7.59 4.88 0.84
N ALA A 53 -8.56 4.04 1.20
CA ALA A 53 -9.57 4.37 2.20
C ALA A 53 -9.04 4.36 3.62
N ASP A 54 -8.22 3.35 3.97
CA ASP A 54 -7.84 3.05 5.34
C ASP A 54 -6.52 3.72 5.75
N PHE A 55 -5.64 4.04 4.79
CA PHE A 55 -4.30 4.58 5.06
C PHE A 55 -4.02 5.89 4.34
N ILE A 56 -4.10 5.92 3.00
CA ILE A 56 -3.62 7.06 2.21
C ILE A 56 -4.43 8.32 2.50
N ARG A 57 -5.74 8.23 2.37
CA ARG A 57 -6.64 9.38 2.63
C ARG A 57 -6.59 9.87 4.07
N PRO A 58 -6.65 9.03 5.10
CA PRO A 58 -6.47 9.46 6.48
C PRO A 58 -5.12 10.14 6.73
N ALA A 59 -4.04 9.63 6.14
CA ALA A 59 -2.71 10.23 6.29
C ALA A 59 -2.64 11.63 5.68
N PHE A 60 -3.19 11.85 4.49
CA PHE A 60 -3.30 13.19 3.89
C PHE A 60 -4.17 14.12 4.73
N THR A 61 -5.32 13.64 5.20
CA THR A 61 -6.21 14.44 6.07
C THR A 61 -5.50 14.86 7.35
N PHE A 62 -4.70 13.96 7.93
CA PHE A 62 -3.90 14.27 9.11
C PHE A 62 -2.82 15.32 8.80
N ALA A 63 -2.08 15.17 7.70
CA ALA A 63 -1.07 16.14 7.28
C ALA A 63 -1.67 17.53 7.03
N ASP A 64 -2.81 17.60 6.32
CA ASP A 64 -3.54 18.85 6.10
C ASP A 64 -3.97 19.50 7.40
N SER A 65 -4.40 18.70 8.37
CA SER A 65 -4.76 19.19 9.71
C SER A 65 -3.56 19.78 10.44
N GLN A 66 -2.38 19.13 10.38
CA GLN A 66 -1.15 19.65 10.97
C GLN A 66 -0.76 21.00 10.35
N ILE A 67 -0.85 21.13 9.03
CA ILE A 67 -0.58 22.39 8.32
C ILE A 67 -1.56 23.49 8.77
N ALA A 68 -2.85 23.16 8.86
CA ALA A 68 -3.88 24.11 9.34
C ALA A 68 -3.63 24.58 10.78
N TRP A 69 -3.04 23.74 11.62
CA TRP A 69 -2.62 24.07 12.99
C TRP A 69 -1.26 24.78 13.06
N LYS A 70 -0.75 25.25 11.89
CA LYS A 70 0.52 25.99 11.77
C LYS A 70 1.73 25.18 12.23
N GLN A 71 1.71 23.88 11.97
CA GLN A 71 2.89 23.02 12.11
C GLN A 71 3.67 23.01 10.80
N PRO A 72 4.65 23.93 10.60
CA PRO A 72 5.32 24.10 9.30
C PRO A 72 6.24 22.95 8.94
N GLN A 73 6.62 22.13 9.92
CA GLN A 73 7.52 20.99 9.72
C GLN A 73 6.72 19.68 9.68
N THR A 74 5.76 19.63 8.76
CA THR A 74 4.98 18.40 8.50
C THR A 74 5.55 17.72 7.27
N TYR A 75 6.03 16.50 7.45
CA TYR A 75 6.59 15.69 6.38
C TYR A 75 5.69 14.49 6.13
N PHE A 76 5.56 14.12 4.88
CA PHE A 76 4.81 12.96 4.45
C PHE A 76 5.71 12.08 3.59
N TYR A 77 5.81 10.78 3.89
CA TYR A 77 6.50 9.84 3.03
C TYR A 77 5.53 8.77 2.52
N HIS A 78 5.80 8.26 1.35
CA HIS A 78 5.12 7.11 0.77
C HIS A 78 6.17 6.03 0.49
N PHE A 79 6.04 4.90 1.20
CA PHE A 79 6.95 3.77 1.04
C PHE A 79 6.33 2.78 0.06
N ASP A 80 6.90 2.65 -1.12
CA ASP A 80 6.37 1.88 -2.24
C ASP A 80 7.26 0.71 -2.69
N TRP A 81 8.34 0.43 -1.94
CA TRP A 81 9.14 -0.76 -2.19
C TRP A 81 8.27 -2.01 -2.05
N GLN A 82 8.41 -2.93 -3.01
CA GLN A 82 7.59 -4.12 -3.08
C GLN A 82 8.35 -5.35 -2.62
N SER A 83 7.69 -6.16 -1.81
CA SER A 83 8.18 -7.49 -1.46
C SER A 83 8.44 -8.31 -2.72
N PRO A 84 9.51 -9.14 -2.73
CA PRO A 84 9.71 -10.12 -3.79
C PRO A 84 8.57 -11.13 -3.91
N LEU A 85 7.76 -11.30 -2.87
CA LEU A 85 6.55 -12.11 -2.91
C LEU A 85 5.39 -11.28 -3.49
N PRO A 86 4.93 -11.58 -4.72
CA PRO A 86 3.95 -10.74 -5.43
C PRO A 86 2.63 -10.54 -4.68
N GLU A 87 2.25 -11.52 -3.86
CA GLU A 87 1.02 -11.46 -3.05
C GLU A 87 1.08 -10.46 -1.91
N LEU A 88 2.26 -10.00 -1.51
CA LEU A 88 2.44 -9.03 -0.44
C LEU A 88 2.55 -7.60 -0.98
N GLY A 89 3.14 -7.42 -2.17
CA GLY A 89 3.33 -6.10 -2.77
C GLY A 89 4.02 -5.11 -1.82
N ALA A 90 3.62 -3.84 -1.85
CA ALA A 90 3.98 -2.83 -0.85
C ALA A 90 2.99 -2.90 0.33
N GLY A 91 3.07 -3.98 1.09
CA GLY A 91 2.12 -4.29 2.15
C GLY A 91 2.29 -3.43 3.40
N HIS A 92 1.27 -3.45 4.25
CA HIS A 92 1.29 -2.76 5.54
C HIS A 92 2.48 -3.22 6.40
N CYS A 93 3.13 -2.29 7.09
CA CYS A 93 4.32 -2.50 7.94
C CYS A 93 5.59 -2.94 7.19
N LEU A 94 5.62 -2.90 5.87
CA LEU A 94 6.80 -3.26 5.10
C LEU A 94 7.95 -2.25 5.27
N ASP A 95 7.65 -1.05 5.70
CA ASP A 95 8.61 0.01 6.00
C ASP A 95 9.37 -0.19 7.32
N LEU A 96 8.82 -0.97 8.26
CA LEU A 96 9.38 -1.11 9.62
C LEU A 96 10.84 -1.61 9.66
N PRO A 97 11.25 -2.66 8.92
CA PRO A 97 12.65 -3.10 8.90
C PRO A 97 13.64 -2.00 8.48
N PHE A 98 13.21 -1.14 7.57
CA PHE A 98 14.00 -0.03 7.04
C PHE A 98 13.99 1.16 7.99
N LEU A 99 12.82 1.46 8.57
CA LEU A 99 12.66 2.53 9.56
C LEU A 99 13.55 2.29 10.79
N PHE A 100 13.58 1.07 11.31
CA PHE A 100 14.39 0.71 12.45
C PHE A 100 15.86 0.37 12.10
N GLY A 101 16.20 0.32 10.83
CA GLY A 101 17.58 0.07 10.38
C GLY A 101 18.08 -1.34 10.64
N ASN A 102 17.18 -2.30 10.78
CA ASN A 102 17.51 -3.67 11.17
C ASN A 102 16.90 -4.75 10.26
N PRO A 103 16.99 -4.64 8.93
CA PRO A 103 16.37 -5.61 8.02
C PRO A 103 16.88 -7.05 8.24
N GLY A 104 18.08 -7.23 8.79
CA GLY A 104 18.63 -8.54 9.13
C GLY A 104 17.82 -9.28 10.20
N GLU A 105 17.26 -8.57 11.18
CA GLU A 105 16.40 -9.15 12.22
C GLU A 105 15.07 -9.66 11.66
N TRP A 106 14.70 -9.17 10.47
CA TRP A 106 13.48 -9.55 9.75
C TRP A 106 13.74 -10.57 8.65
N ALA A 107 14.94 -11.15 8.55
CA ALA A 107 15.32 -12.07 7.47
C ALA A 107 14.39 -13.29 7.37
N ALA A 108 13.80 -13.73 8.49
CA ALA A 108 12.81 -14.82 8.52
C ALA A 108 11.38 -14.35 8.16
N ALA A 109 11.13 -13.05 8.07
CA ALA A 109 9.80 -12.54 7.74
C ALA A 109 9.50 -12.78 6.25
N PRO A 110 8.31 -13.30 5.92
CA PRO A 110 7.96 -13.60 4.52
C PRO A 110 8.14 -12.40 3.59
N MET A 111 7.88 -11.20 4.07
CA MET A 111 7.93 -9.97 3.26
C MET A 111 9.33 -9.61 2.75
N LEU A 112 10.41 -10.11 3.36
CA LEU A 112 11.79 -9.90 2.91
C LEU A 112 12.41 -11.14 2.23
N GLN A 113 11.70 -12.27 2.20
CA GLN A 113 12.22 -13.49 1.58
C GLN A 113 12.51 -13.29 0.10
N GLY A 114 13.74 -13.65 -0.31
CA GLY A 114 14.19 -13.48 -1.69
C GLY A 114 14.64 -12.08 -2.07
N ALA A 115 14.59 -11.12 -1.16
CA ALA A 115 15.08 -9.77 -1.40
C ALA A 115 16.62 -9.75 -1.52
N ASN A 116 17.13 -8.85 -2.35
CA ASN A 116 18.55 -8.64 -2.49
C ASN A 116 19.09 -7.87 -1.27
N GLN A 117 20.05 -8.47 -0.55
CA GLN A 117 20.61 -7.88 0.68
C GLN A 117 21.19 -6.48 0.47
N ARG A 118 21.91 -6.25 -0.63
CA ARG A 118 22.48 -4.93 -0.96
C ARG A 118 21.40 -3.88 -1.22
N GLU A 119 20.28 -4.29 -1.82
CA GLU A 119 19.14 -3.41 -2.04
C GLU A 119 18.50 -3.03 -0.71
N LEU A 120 18.31 -3.99 0.19
CA LEU A 120 17.77 -3.74 1.54
C LEU A 120 18.65 -2.77 2.33
N GLU A 121 19.96 -2.96 2.31
CA GLU A 121 20.92 -2.09 2.99
C GLU A 121 20.88 -0.67 2.41
N ALA A 122 20.95 -0.53 1.08
CA ALA A 122 20.91 0.77 0.43
C ALA A 122 19.58 1.52 0.64
N LEU A 123 18.46 0.80 0.66
CA LEU A 123 17.15 1.37 0.95
C LEU A 123 17.06 1.81 2.41
N THR A 124 17.56 1.00 3.33
CA THR A 124 17.63 1.32 4.76
C THR A 124 18.40 2.62 5.00
N GLU A 125 19.60 2.74 4.43
CA GLU A 125 20.41 3.96 4.56
C GLU A 125 19.67 5.20 4.06
N ARG A 126 19.07 5.13 2.85
CA ARG A 126 18.31 6.24 2.27
C ARG A 126 17.10 6.63 3.11
N PHE A 127 16.37 5.64 3.62
CA PHE A 127 15.17 5.88 4.41
C PHE A 127 15.51 6.55 5.74
N GLN A 128 16.54 6.06 6.44
CA GLN A 128 16.99 6.66 7.70
C GLN A 128 17.61 8.05 7.53
N GLN A 129 18.24 8.34 6.39
CA GLN A 129 18.76 9.67 6.10
C GLN A 129 17.66 10.69 5.78
N ALA A 130 16.49 10.23 5.36
CA ALA A 130 15.35 11.08 5.00
C ALA A 130 14.47 11.47 6.21
N LEU A 131 14.62 10.77 7.33
CA LEU A 131 13.88 11.00 8.60
C LEU A 131 14.68 11.91 9.55
#